data_31dcc83dec54b0d105f0862aa35b84a9
#
_entry.id   31dcc83dec54b0d105f0862aa35b84a9
#
_cell.length_a   1.000
_cell.length_b   1.000
_cell.length_c   1.000
_cell.angle_alpha   90.00
_cell.angle_beta   90.00
_cell.angle_gamma   90.00
#
_symmetry.space_group_name_H-M   'P 1'
#
loop_
_entity.id
_entity.type
_entity.pdbx_description
1 polymer ?
#
loop_
_entity_poly.entity_id
_entity_poly.type
_entity_poly.pdbx_seq_one_letter_code
_entity_poly.pdbx_strand_id
1 'polypeptide(L)'
;MVEQNISGVKLEQLRQNAVKKHKILRKLLPVCLILFIGLTLVKNRFLFVSISEYGFGDPATQGAFWGLIGGMMLSVIFAGAVFGFYYMLVYKKAYDLFCINFKNKYVLDTLRQLPDFSELRYNAGGGLSYEEMNRLKLIPGGQSVFYQSSDELSGKLDGVPFRAVNVCTGEKASARSSTPKILFEGQVIVFSYFDNRKISEGFVQVFSKKALSKLRETRVPLSIQTENSVFNENFAVFAENEQNAFYILTPQVMEQITAFQEAMEGNVYLSFSEKSLYVTCSQLRNPFHIYIDIPVEEQRQKIADDTAILRSAKEILIRARQSSPK
;
A
#
# COMPACT_ATOMS: atom_id res chain seq x y z
N MET A 1 -28.14 -11.58 10.71
CA MET A 1 -26.84 -11.99 11.28
C MET A 1 -26.46 -10.98 12.35
N VAL A 2 -26.39 -11.40 13.61
CA VAL A 2 -26.03 -10.52 14.73
C VAL A 2 -24.58 -10.10 14.55
N GLU A 3 -24.33 -8.83 14.23
CA GLU A 3 -22.99 -8.22 14.26
C GLU A 3 -22.49 -8.26 15.70
N GLN A 4 -21.71 -9.27 16.04
CA GLN A 4 -21.00 -9.29 17.30
C GLN A 4 -19.99 -8.14 17.31
N ASN A 5 -20.30 -7.13 18.09
CA ASN A 5 -19.41 -6.03 18.40
C ASN A 5 -18.14 -6.61 19.04
N ILE A 6 -17.06 -6.74 18.28
CA ILE A 6 -15.78 -7.25 18.79
C ILE A 6 -15.18 -6.13 19.62
N SER A 7 -15.25 -6.23 20.95
CA SER A 7 -14.64 -5.27 21.86
C SER A 7 -13.12 -5.15 21.57
N GLY A 8 -12.53 -3.98 21.84
CA GLY A 8 -11.08 -3.76 21.70
C GLY A 8 -10.26 -4.83 22.42
N VAL A 9 -10.76 -5.35 23.55
CA VAL A 9 -10.15 -6.46 24.31
C VAL A 9 -10.04 -7.73 23.48
N LYS A 10 -11.09 -8.09 22.74
CA LYS A 10 -11.08 -9.31 21.90
C LYS A 10 -10.15 -9.13 20.70
N LEU A 11 -10.07 -7.93 20.14
CA LEU A 11 -9.16 -7.61 19.04
C LEU A 11 -7.70 -7.66 19.50
N GLU A 12 -7.40 -7.14 20.70
CA GLU A 12 -6.07 -7.23 21.30
C GLU A 12 -5.66 -8.69 21.56
N GLN A 13 -6.60 -9.56 21.98
CA GLN A 13 -6.35 -11.00 22.11
C GLN A 13 -5.97 -11.63 20.75
N LEU A 14 -6.66 -11.26 19.66
CA LEU A 14 -6.32 -11.73 18.31
C LEU A 14 -4.92 -11.27 17.90
N ARG A 15 -4.58 -10.01 18.18
CA ARG A 15 -3.23 -9.47 17.94
C ARG A 15 -2.16 -10.26 18.71
N GLN A 16 -2.36 -10.42 20.02
CA GLN A 16 -1.42 -11.16 20.87
C GLN A 16 -1.23 -12.61 20.41
N ASN A 17 -2.30 -13.27 19.98
CA ASN A 17 -2.22 -14.61 19.39
C ASN A 17 -1.36 -14.61 18.10
N ALA A 18 -1.56 -13.63 17.22
CA ALA A 18 -0.75 -13.50 16.01
C ALA A 18 0.72 -13.20 16.34
N VAL A 19 1.01 -12.30 17.30
CA VAL A 19 2.37 -12.00 17.79
C VAL A 19 3.04 -13.24 18.38
N LYS A 20 2.31 -14.02 19.19
CA LYS A 20 2.85 -15.27 19.77
C LYS A 20 3.25 -16.25 18.67
N LYS A 21 2.40 -16.44 17.66
CA LYS A 21 2.68 -17.33 16.52
C LYS A 21 3.82 -16.81 15.66
N HIS A 22 3.94 -15.48 15.49
CA HIS A 22 5.08 -14.85 14.81
C HIS A 22 6.40 -15.13 15.54
N LYS A 23 6.42 -14.99 16.87
CA LYS A 23 7.61 -15.29 17.68
C LYS A 23 8.03 -16.76 17.55
N ILE A 24 7.07 -17.69 17.49
CA ILE A 24 7.35 -19.11 17.26
C ILE A 24 7.91 -19.31 15.84
N LEU A 25 7.30 -18.69 14.82
CA LEU A 25 7.75 -18.77 13.44
C LEU A 25 9.21 -18.32 13.28
N ARG A 26 9.60 -17.21 13.92
CA ARG A 26 10.98 -16.69 13.87
C ARG A 26 12.00 -17.64 14.48
N LYS A 27 11.60 -18.43 15.48
CA LYS A 27 12.48 -19.43 16.15
C LYS A 27 12.46 -20.79 15.44
N LEU A 28 11.41 -21.08 14.66
CA LEU A 28 11.20 -22.40 14.09
C LEU A 28 12.29 -22.77 13.09
N LEU A 29 12.63 -21.86 12.16
CA LEU A 29 13.63 -22.13 11.12
C LEU A 29 15.03 -22.47 11.71
N PRO A 30 15.62 -21.63 12.59
CA PRO A 30 16.93 -21.96 13.15
C PRO A 30 16.90 -23.21 14.02
N VAL A 31 15.85 -23.46 14.78
CA VAL A 31 15.70 -24.67 15.58
C VAL A 31 15.63 -25.92 14.69
N CYS A 32 14.81 -25.90 13.65
CA CYS A 32 14.74 -27.02 12.70
C CYS A 32 16.06 -27.24 11.99
N LEU A 33 16.75 -26.19 11.55
CA LEU A 33 18.08 -26.33 10.92
C LEU A 33 19.09 -26.98 11.86
N ILE A 34 19.18 -26.53 13.10
CA ILE A 34 20.08 -27.08 14.09
C ILE A 34 19.78 -28.59 14.32
N LEU A 35 18.51 -28.94 14.50
CA LEU A 35 18.09 -30.34 14.73
C LEU A 35 18.39 -31.22 13.53
N PHE A 36 18.03 -30.83 12.32
CA PHE A 36 18.22 -31.61 11.12
C PHE A 36 19.70 -31.74 10.74
N ILE A 37 20.48 -30.66 10.87
CA ILE A 37 21.94 -30.71 10.65
C ILE A 37 22.59 -31.59 11.72
N GLY A 38 22.21 -31.46 12.98
CA GLY A 38 22.71 -32.32 14.07
C GLY A 38 22.44 -33.82 13.80
N LEU A 39 21.23 -34.18 13.38
CA LEU A 39 20.86 -35.52 12.98
C LEU A 39 21.73 -36.04 11.82
N THR A 40 21.98 -35.18 10.81
CA THR A 40 22.81 -35.50 9.66
C THR A 40 24.27 -35.78 10.08
N LEU A 41 24.81 -34.95 10.97
CA LEU A 41 26.17 -35.17 11.52
C LEU A 41 26.28 -36.47 12.32
N VAL A 42 25.30 -36.76 13.19
CA VAL A 42 25.24 -38.00 13.95
C VAL A 42 25.17 -39.23 13.02
N LYS A 43 24.33 -39.17 11.99
CA LYS A 43 24.21 -40.24 10.98
C LYS A 43 25.52 -40.47 10.24
N ASN A 44 26.26 -39.41 9.94
CA ASN A 44 27.52 -39.50 9.18
C ASN A 44 28.76 -39.47 10.09
N ARG A 45 28.63 -39.83 11.38
CA ARG A 45 29.74 -39.80 12.34
C ARG A 45 30.97 -40.64 11.89
N PHE A 46 30.75 -41.72 11.13
CA PHE A 46 31.81 -42.56 10.59
C PHE A 46 32.67 -41.84 9.54
N LEU A 47 32.22 -40.75 8.93
CA LEU A 47 33.03 -39.97 8.00
C LEU A 47 34.31 -39.45 8.65
N PHE A 48 34.22 -38.98 9.90
CA PHE A 48 35.37 -38.46 10.63
C PHE A 48 36.39 -39.57 10.95
N VAL A 49 35.91 -40.77 11.23
CA VAL A 49 36.75 -41.95 11.43
C VAL A 49 37.41 -42.37 10.12
N SER A 50 36.65 -42.45 9.03
CA SER A 50 37.18 -42.84 7.71
C SER A 50 38.24 -41.84 7.20
N ILE A 51 38.05 -40.55 7.43
CA ILE A 51 39.04 -39.51 7.06
C ILE A 51 40.35 -39.70 7.83
N SER A 52 40.28 -40.04 9.12
CA SER A 52 41.46 -40.22 9.96
C SER A 52 42.21 -41.51 9.64
N GLU A 53 41.53 -42.59 9.23
CA GLU A 53 42.11 -43.90 8.95
C GLU A 53 42.56 -44.09 7.49
N TYR A 54 41.76 -43.61 6.53
CA TYR A 54 41.97 -43.92 5.11
C TYR A 54 42.24 -42.66 4.24
N GLY A 55 42.09 -41.46 4.79
CA GLY A 55 42.28 -40.19 4.08
C GLY A 55 41.16 -39.87 3.08
N PHE A 56 41.24 -38.72 2.46
CA PHE A 56 40.23 -38.21 1.49
C PHE A 56 40.30 -38.95 0.12
N GLY A 57 41.36 -39.65 -0.18
CA GLY A 57 41.54 -40.36 -1.48
C GLY A 57 40.75 -41.65 -1.58
N ASP A 58 40.29 -42.22 -0.47
CA ASP A 58 39.55 -43.47 -0.45
C ASP A 58 38.10 -43.30 -0.96
N PRO A 59 37.60 -44.18 -1.86
CA PRO A 59 36.24 -44.14 -2.41
C PRO A 59 35.14 -44.18 -1.36
N ALA A 60 35.32 -44.92 -0.25
CA ALA A 60 34.31 -44.96 0.83
C ALA A 60 34.24 -43.65 1.59
N THR A 61 35.37 -42.98 1.83
CA THR A 61 35.44 -41.64 2.44
C THR A 61 34.78 -40.60 1.56
N GLN A 62 35.02 -40.63 0.23
CA GLN A 62 34.35 -39.75 -0.72
C GLN A 62 32.84 -39.99 -0.75
N GLY A 63 32.38 -41.24 -0.75
CA GLY A 63 30.96 -41.58 -0.69
C GLY A 63 30.27 -41.03 0.57
N ALA A 64 30.92 -41.17 1.75
CA ALA A 64 30.43 -40.67 3.01
C ALA A 64 30.39 -39.11 3.03
N PHE A 65 31.37 -38.44 2.40
CA PHE A 65 31.41 -36.99 2.25
C PHE A 65 30.23 -36.46 1.40
N TRP A 66 29.97 -37.06 0.25
CA TRP A 66 28.82 -36.72 -0.57
C TRP A 66 27.49 -37.03 0.12
N GLY A 67 27.42 -38.10 0.91
CA GLY A 67 26.28 -38.41 1.77
C GLY A 67 26.01 -37.35 2.83
N LEU A 68 27.06 -36.77 3.42
CA LEU A 68 26.95 -35.67 4.37
C LEU A 68 26.41 -34.41 3.70
N ILE A 69 26.96 -34.04 2.54
CA ILE A 69 26.48 -32.87 1.77
C ILE A 69 25.01 -33.03 1.37
N GLY A 70 24.66 -34.21 0.81
CA GLY A 70 23.28 -34.51 0.45
C GLY A 70 22.33 -34.46 1.64
N GLY A 71 22.76 -35.00 2.80
CA GLY A 71 22.00 -34.91 4.05
C GLY A 71 21.81 -33.49 4.57
N MET A 72 22.83 -32.63 4.46
CA MET A 72 22.71 -31.23 4.81
C MET A 72 21.74 -30.49 3.89
N MET A 73 21.78 -30.70 2.57
CA MET A 73 20.82 -30.13 1.62
C MET A 73 19.38 -30.55 1.93
N LEU A 74 19.16 -31.85 2.19
CA LEU A 74 17.85 -32.34 2.61
C LEU A 74 17.37 -31.68 3.92
N SER A 75 18.27 -31.47 4.87
CA SER A 75 17.96 -30.81 6.14
C SER A 75 17.45 -29.40 5.93
N VAL A 76 18.02 -28.64 5.00
CA VAL A 76 17.55 -27.29 4.64
C VAL A 76 16.17 -27.34 4.00
N ILE A 77 15.93 -28.29 3.09
CA ILE A 77 14.64 -28.51 2.43
C ILE A 77 13.56 -28.84 3.47
N PHE A 78 13.82 -29.77 4.38
CA PHE A 78 12.86 -30.15 5.43
C PHE A 78 12.58 -29.00 6.40
N ALA A 79 13.62 -28.29 6.83
CA ALA A 79 13.43 -27.10 7.69
C ALA A 79 12.58 -26.03 6.99
N GLY A 80 12.83 -25.79 5.70
CA GLY A 80 12.03 -24.89 4.88
C GLY A 80 10.58 -25.35 4.72
N ALA A 81 10.35 -26.65 4.53
CA ALA A 81 9.00 -27.21 4.43
C ALA A 81 8.21 -27.06 5.74
N VAL A 82 8.83 -27.39 6.89
CA VAL A 82 8.21 -27.20 8.22
C VAL A 82 7.89 -25.74 8.48
N PHE A 83 8.82 -24.85 8.15
CA PHE A 83 8.63 -23.41 8.27
C PHE A 83 7.47 -22.94 7.39
N GLY A 84 7.44 -23.30 6.10
CA GLY A 84 6.39 -22.96 5.15
C GLY A 84 5.02 -23.47 5.59
N PHE A 85 4.96 -24.71 6.07
CA PHE A 85 3.73 -25.31 6.58
C PHE A 85 3.20 -24.55 7.80
N TYR A 86 4.05 -24.27 8.78
CA TYR A 86 3.66 -23.49 9.95
C TYR A 86 3.23 -22.07 9.58
N TYR A 87 3.97 -21.42 8.66
CA TYR A 87 3.62 -20.10 8.15
C TYR A 87 2.21 -20.10 7.56
N MET A 88 1.93 -21.00 6.61
CA MET A 88 0.64 -21.02 5.89
C MET A 88 -0.54 -21.41 6.78
N LEU A 89 -0.40 -22.44 7.60
CA LEU A 89 -1.53 -23.04 8.32
C LEU A 89 -1.78 -22.40 9.69
N VAL A 90 -0.74 -21.88 10.31
CA VAL A 90 -0.84 -21.41 11.70
C VAL A 90 -0.68 -19.90 11.81
N TYR A 91 0.43 -19.35 11.33
CA TYR A 91 0.70 -17.92 11.47
C TYR A 91 -0.20 -17.09 10.57
N LYS A 92 -0.22 -17.36 9.27
CA LYS A 92 -0.98 -16.58 8.29
C LYS A 92 -2.46 -16.51 8.66
N LYS A 93 -3.08 -17.62 9.04
CA LYS A 93 -4.49 -17.63 9.48
C LYS A 93 -4.75 -16.72 10.68
N ALA A 94 -3.85 -16.71 11.67
CA ALA A 94 -4.02 -15.86 12.84
C ALA A 94 -3.79 -14.37 12.49
N TYR A 95 -2.84 -14.10 11.63
CA TYR A 95 -2.55 -12.76 11.15
C TYR A 95 -3.72 -12.21 10.30
N ASP A 96 -4.20 -12.97 9.32
CA ASP A 96 -5.32 -12.58 8.46
C ASP A 96 -6.59 -12.34 9.27
N LEU A 97 -6.88 -13.20 10.25
CA LEU A 97 -8.02 -13.04 11.16
C LEU A 97 -7.93 -11.73 11.96
N PHE A 98 -6.75 -11.40 12.47
CA PHE A 98 -6.51 -10.12 13.15
C PHE A 98 -6.70 -8.96 12.17
N CYS A 99 -6.06 -9.00 10.99
CA CYS A 99 -6.12 -7.93 9.99
C CYS A 99 -7.55 -7.65 9.51
N ILE A 100 -8.32 -8.69 9.20
CA ILE A 100 -9.71 -8.56 8.75
C ILE A 100 -10.57 -7.88 9.83
N ASN A 101 -10.43 -8.32 11.09
CA ASN A 101 -11.20 -7.72 12.18
C ASN A 101 -10.74 -6.30 12.51
N PHE A 102 -9.43 -6.03 12.44
CA PHE A 102 -8.89 -4.69 12.66
C PHE A 102 -9.43 -3.71 11.61
N LYS A 103 -9.30 -4.04 10.33
CA LYS A 103 -9.74 -3.16 9.24
C LYS A 103 -11.26 -3.01 9.17
N ASN A 104 -12.00 -4.12 9.16
CA ASN A 104 -13.45 -4.06 8.97
C ASN A 104 -14.23 -3.50 10.17
N LYS A 105 -13.67 -3.56 11.37
CA LYS A 105 -14.35 -3.09 12.57
C LYS A 105 -13.63 -1.95 13.25
N TYR A 106 -12.39 -2.14 13.68
CA TYR A 106 -11.73 -1.17 14.52
C TYR A 106 -11.44 0.15 13.78
N VAL A 107 -10.99 0.09 12.52
CA VAL A 107 -10.80 1.28 11.67
C VAL A 107 -12.14 1.99 11.48
N LEU A 108 -13.19 1.28 11.05
CA LEU A 108 -14.51 1.88 10.84
C LEU A 108 -15.11 2.44 12.11
N ASP A 109 -15.02 1.72 13.25
CA ASP A 109 -15.57 2.19 14.52
C ASP A 109 -14.80 3.41 15.05
N THR A 110 -13.50 3.48 14.82
CA THR A 110 -12.70 4.67 15.13
C THR A 110 -13.11 5.87 14.26
N LEU A 111 -13.26 5.66 12.95
CA LEU A 111 -13.67 6.73 12.04
C LEU A 111 -15.10 7.21 12.28
N ARG A 112 -16.03 6.31 12.65
CA ARG A 112 -17.42 6.66 12.99
C ARG A 112 -17.55 7.53 14.25
N GLN A 113 -16.54 7.54 15.11
CA GLN A 113 -16.48 8.43 16.27
C GLN A 113 -16.09 9.86 15.90
N LEU A 114 -15.56 10.07 14.69
CA LEU A 114 -15.23 11.39 14.17
C LEU A 114 -16.50 12.04 13.58
N PRO A 115 -16.86 13.27 14.01
CA PRO A 115 -18.15 13.85 13.66
C PRO A 115 -18.30 14.22 12.18
N ASP A 116 -17.21 14.38 11.49
CA ASP A 116 -17.13 14.76 10.08
C ASP A 116 -17.34 13.58 9.12
N PHE A 117 -17.26 12.32 9.61
CA PHE A 117 -17.45 11.13 8.78
C PHE A 117 -18.86 10.53 8.94
N SER A 118 -19.45 10.13 7.80
CA SER A 118 -20.74 9.43 7.78
C SER A 118 -20.82 8.40 6.64
N GLU A 119 -21.77 7.47 6.74
CA GLU A 119 -22.04 6.42 5.73
C GLU A 119 -20.81 5.57 5.37
N LEU A 120 -19.89 5.42 6.29
CA LEU A 120 -18.61 4.75 6.05
C LEU A 120 -18.78 3.26 5.74
N ARG A 121 -18.09 2.81 4.71
CA ARG A 121 -17.95 1.40 4.30
C ARG A 121 -16.48 1.11 4.03
N TYR A 122 -16.06 -0.09 4.38
CA TYR A 122 -14.73 -0.58 4.10
C TYR A 122 -14.81 -1.96 3.41
N ASN A 123 -14.02 -2.12 2.35
CA ASN A 123 -13.88 -3.37 1.61
C ASN A 123 -12.40 -3.67 1.36
N ALA A 124 -11.86 -4.66 2.05
CA ALA A 124 -10.45 -5.04 1.92
C ALA A 124 -10.05 -5.48 0.50
N GLY A 125 -10.96 -6.16 -0.21
CA GLY A 125 -10.77 -6.58 -1.61
C GLY A 125 -11.30 -5.57 -2.64
N GLY A 126 -11.88 -4.46 -2.20
CA GLY A 126 -12.38 -3.39 -3.06
C GLY A 126 -11.24 -2.53 -3.58
N GLY A 127 -11.46 -1.88 -4.69
CA GLY A 127 -10.48 -1.02 -5.33
C GLY A 127 -10.97 -0.50 -6.68
N LEU A 128 -10.13 0.25 -7.37
CA LEU A 128 -10.35 0.67 -8.74
C LEU A 128 -9.96 -0.45 -9.70
N SER A 129 -10.71 -0.65 -10.80
CA SER A 129 -10.24 -1.50 -11.88
C SER A 129 -9.05 -0.85 -12.61
N TYR A 130 -8.28 -1.65 -13.35
CA TYR A 130 -7.17 -1.12 -14.15
C TYR A 130 -7.64 -0.09 -15.18
N GLU A 131 -8.77 -0.35 -15.84
CA GLU A 131 -9.36 0.56 -16.82
C GLU A 131 -9.88 1.85 -16.17
N GLU A 132 -10.54 1.73 -15.01
CA GLU A 132 -11.01 2.88 -14.23
C GLU A 132 -9.83 3.76 -13.83
N MET A 133 -8.78 3.18 -13.27
CA MET A 133 -7.58 3.90 -12.87
C MET A 133 -6.91 4.62 -14.05
N ASN A 134 -6.78 3.99 -15.22
CA ASN A 134 -6.19 4.63 -16.41
C ASN A 134 -7.04 5.79 -16.94
N ARG A 135 -8.36 5.71 -16.79
CA ARG A 135 -9.28 6.81 -17.19
C ARG A 135 -9.11 8.05 -16.31
N LEU A 136 -8.61 7.92 -15.08
CA LEU A 136 -8.38 9.08 -14.19
C LEU A 136 -7.25 9.98 -14.70
N LYS A 137 -6.38 9.50 -15.57
CA LYS A 137 -5.19 10.22 -16.07
C LYS A 137 -4.38 10.87 -14.93
N LEU A 138 -4.21 10.16 -13.82
CA LEU A 138 -3.65 10.69 -12.58
C LEU A 138 -2.25 10.15 -12.29
N ILE A 139 -2.05 8.86 -12.52
CA ILE A 139 -0.81 8.14 -12.21
C ILE A 139 -0.39 7.26 -13.39
N PRO A 140 0.90 6.87 -13.48
CA PRO A 140 1.34 5.95 -14.53
C PRO A 140 0.64 4.60 -14.37
N GLY A 141 -0.04 4.14 -15.42
CA GLY A 141 -0.81 2.90 -15.39
C GLY A 141 0.04 1.64 -15.31
N GLY A 142 1.20 1.66 -15.95
CA GLY A 142 2.03 0.47 -16.07
C GLY A 142 1.36 -0.64 -16.88
N GLN A 143 1.65 -1.89 -16.54
CA GLN A 143 1.05 -3.07 -17.17
C GLN A 143 -0.01 -3.68 -16.26
N SER A 144 -1.14 -4.12 -16.84
CA SER A 144 -2.28 -4.68 -16.07
C SER A 144 -1.90 -5.86 -15.17
N VAL A 145 -0.92 -6.67 -15.59
CA VAL A 145 -0.43 -7.82 -14.81
C VAL A 145 0.32 -7.41 -13.53
N PHE A 146 0.78 -6.17 -13.43
CA PHE A 146 1.45 -5.60 -12.26
C PHE A 146 0.62 -4.51 -11.59
N TYR A 147 -0.67 -4.45 -11.91
CA TYR A 147 -1.62 -3.57 -11.27
C TYR A 147 -2.26 -4.26 -10.07
N GLN A 148 -2.32 -3.56 -8.93
CA GLN A 148 -3.02 -3.99 -7.74
C GLN A 148 -3.78 -2.81 -7.14
N SER A 149 -5.02 -3.07 -6.72
CA SER A 149 -5.79 -2.12 -5.94
C SER A 149 -6.53 -2.85 -4.82
N SER A 150 -6.60 -2.24 -3.65
CA SER A 150 -7.18 -2.83 -2.45
C SER A 150 -7.59 -1.78 -1.43
N ASP A 151 -8.16 -2.24 -0.32
CA ASP A 151 -8.44 -1.42 0.86
C ASP A 151 -9.31 -0.20 0.56
N GLU A 152 -10.46 -0.44 -0.08
CA GLU A 152 -11.41 0.62 -0.39
C GLU A 152 -12.13 1.10 0.88
N LEU A 153 -11.94 2.36 1.21
CA LEU A 153 -12.73 3.11 2.17
C LEU A 153 -13.62 4.09 1.42
N SER A 154 -14.93 4.02 1.63
CA SER A 154 -15.90 4.95 1.03
C SER A 154 -16.87 5.48 2.06
N GLY A 155 -17.44 6.64 1.79
CA GLY A 155 -18.40 7.30 2.67
C GLY A 155 -18.59 8.76 2.32
N LYS A 156 -18.97 9.54 3.33
CA LYS A 156 -19.08 11.01 3.22
C LYS A 156 -18.18 11.66 4.28
N LEU A 157 -17.50 12.72 3.88
CA LEU A 157 -16.70 13.60 4.74
C LEU A 157 -17.32 15.01 4.68
N ASP A 158 -17.94 15.46 5.78
CA ASP A 158 -18.79 16.67 5.84
C ASP A 158 -19.83 16.70 4.70
N GLY A 159 -20.50 15.59 4.48
CA GLY A 159 -21.51 15.44 3.44
C GLY A 159 -20.98 15.25 2.02
N VAL A 160 -19.67 15.38 1.79
CA VAL A 160 -19.04 15.17 0.49
C VAL A 160 -18.68 13.69 0.32
N PRO A 161 -19.24 12.98 -0.67
CA PRO A 161 -18.88 11.61 -0.91
C PRO A 161 -17.43 11.46 -1.36
N PHE A 162 -16.79 10.44 -0.81
CA PHE A 162 -15.44 10.08 -1.17
C PHE A 162 -15.27 8.57 -1.32
N ARG A 163 -14.23 8.20 -2.04
CA ARG A 163 -13.72 6.84 -2.17
C ARG A 163 -12.19 6.91 -2.14
N ALA A 164 -11.58 6.22 -1.20
CA ALA A 164 -10.14 6.14 -1.06
C ALA A 164 -9.69 4.70 -1.22
N VAL A 165 -8.69 4.44 -2.06
CA VAL A 165 -8.20 3.10 -2.38
C VAL A 165 -6.69 3.09 -2.43
N ASN A 166 -6.07 1.98 -2.03
CA ASN A 166 -4.64 1.78 -2.24
C ASN A 166 -4.40 1.25 -3.65
N VAL A 167 -3.44 1.81 -4.34
CA VAL A 167 -3.07 1.44 -5.70
C VAL A 167 -1.56 1.22 -5.80
N CYS A 168 -1.17 0.14 -6.44
CA CYS A 168 0.19 -0.12 -6.85
C CYS A 168 0.20 -0.40 -8.35
N THR A 169 1.07 0.30 -9.09
CA THR A 169 1.27 0.08 -10.52
C THR A 169 2.72 -0.25 -10.81
N GLY A 170 2.94 -1.10 -11.79
CA GLY A 170 4.29 -1.49 -12.16
C GLY A 170 4.43 -1.88 -13.62
N GLU A 171 5.65 -2.03 -14.04
CA GLU A 171 6.03 -2.52 -15.36
C GLU A 171 7.14 -3.57 -15.25
N LYS A 172 7.35 -4.33 -16.28
CA LYS A 172 8.45 -5.29 -16.33
C LYS A 172 9.78 -4.55 -16.30
N ALA A 173 10.63 -4.82 -15.31
CA ALA A 173 11.91 -4.12 -15.15
C ALA A 173 12.88 -4.37 -16.33
N SER A 174 12.87 -5.61 -16.88
CA SER A 174 13.61 -5.99 -18.10
C SER A 174 13.01 -7.28 -18.68
N ALA A 175 13.40 -7.63 -19.91
CA ALA A 175 12.93 -8.86 -20.57
C ALA A 175 13.25 -10.15 -19.77
N ARG A 176 14.30 -10.14 -18.93
CA ARG A 176 14.78 -11.28 -18.14
C ARG A 176 14.40 -11.21 -16.67
N SER A 177 13.81 -10.10 -16.20
CA SER A 177 13.45 -9.92 -14.79
C SER A 177 12.03 -10.42 -14.53
N SER A 178 11.87 -11.21 -13.48
CA SER A 178 10.56 -11.58 -12.93
C SER A 178 10.02 -10.54 -11.94
N THR A 179 10.89 -9.65 -11.44
CA THR A 179 10.52 -8.61 -10.46
C THR A 179 10.03 -7.38 -11.20
N PRO A 180 8.83 -6.85 -10.89
CA PRO A 180 8.32 -5.63 -11.50
C PRO A 180 9.10 -4.41 -11.01
N LYS A 181 9.23 -3.42 -11.87
CA LYS A 181 9.63 -2.06 -11.49
C LYS A 181 8.35 -1.32 -11.08
N ILE A 182 8.26 -0.91 -9.83
CA ILE A 182 7.14 -0.14 -9.31
C ILE A 182 7.20 1.28 -9.89
N LEU A 183 6.10 1.69 -10.52
CA LEU A 183 5.94 3.05 -11.08
C LEU A 183 5.27 3.97 -10.09
N PHE A 184 4.25 3.46 -9.39
CA PHE A 184 3.52 4.19 -8.35
C PHE A 184 3.06 3.22 -7.26
N GLU A 185 3.12 3.67 -6.02
CA GLU A 185 2.51 3.03 -4.86
C GLU A 185 1.99 4.14 -3.95
N GLY A 186 0.69 4.08 -3.62
CA GLY A 186 0.06 5.10 -2.79
C GLY A 186 -1.45 4.98 -2.73
N GLN A 187 -2.09 5.98 -2.11
CA GLN A 187 -3.54 6.08 -2.02
C GLN A 187 -4.09 6.99 -3.12
N VAL A 188 -5.14 6.55 -3.78
CA VAL A 188 -5.97 7.36 -4.69
C VAL A 188 -7.27 7.70 -3.99
N ILE A 189 -7.57 8.98 -3.89
CA ILE A 189 -8.78 9.53 -3.30
C ILE A 189 -9.62 10.14 -4.40
N VAL A 190 -10.89 9.80 -4.44
CA VAL A 190 -11.88 10.32 -5.38
C VAL A 190 -12.95 11.04 -4.58
N PHE A 191 -13.11 12.33 -4.81
CA PHE A 191 -14.27 13.10 -4.33
C PHE A 191 -15.23 13.35 -5.48
N SER A 192 -16.51 13.07 -5.27
CA SER A 192 -17.54 13.33 -6.26
C SER A 192 -18.21 14.67 -6.00
N TYR A 193 -18.42 15.45 -7.07
CA TYR A 193 -19.19 16.68 -7.01
C TYR A 193 -20.68 16.36 -7.10
N PHE A 194 -21.48 16.86 -6.17
CA PHE A 194 -22.94 16.68 -6.19
C PHE A 194 -23.72 17.82 -6.82
N ASP A 195 -23.07 18.92 -7.17
CA ASP A 195 -23.72 20.07 -7.75
C ASP A 195 -23.63 20.06 -9.27
N ASN A 196 -24.74 20.43 -9.93
CA ASN A 196 -24.85 20.67 -11.38
C ASN A 196 -23.97 21.83 -11.90
N ARG A 197 -23.08 22.35 -11.08
CA ARG A 197 -22.08 23.36 -11.49
C ARG A 197 -21.01 22.63 -12.27
N LYS A 198 -21.06 22.79 -13.56
CA LYS A 198 -20.04 22.31 -14.49
C LYS A 198 -18.68 22.93 -14.13
N ILE A 199 -17.84 22.16 -13.47
CA ILE A 199 -16.42 22.33 -13.68
C ILE A 199 -16.27 21.80 -15.11
N SER A 200 -15.97 22.70 -16.03
CA SER A 200 -15.97 22.54 -17.48
C SER A 200 -15.46 21.17 -17.99
N GLU A 201 -15.92 20.81 -19.16
CA GLU A 201 -15.52 19.57 -19.87
C GLU A 201 -14.00 19.43 -19.95
N GLY A 202 -13.49 18.23 -19.66
CA GLY A 202 -12.07 17.89 -19.72
C GLY A 202 -11.37 17.82 -18.36
N PHE A 203 -10.06 17.61 -18.44
CA PHE A 203 -9.20 17.47 -17.27
C PHE A 203 -8.33 18.71 -17.05
N VAL A 204 -8.15 19.08 -15.76
CA VAL A 204 -7.07 19.97 -15.29
C VAL A 204 -6.22 19.18 -14.32
N GLN A 205 -4.94 19.02 -14.64
CA GLN A 205 -4.00 18.21 -13.88
C GLN A 205 -2.94 19.10 -13.23
N VAL A 206 -2.62 18.80 -11.97
CA VAL A 206 -1.53 19.41 -11.22
C VAL A 206 -0.61 18.34 -10.69
N PHE A 207 0.64 18.37 -11.08
CA PHE A 207 1.64 17.40 -10.72
C PHE A 207 2.84 18.03 -10.04
N SER A 208 3.31 17.43 -8.94
CA SER A 208 4.60 17.79 -8.38
C SER A 208 5.71 17.60 -9.43
N LYS A 209 6.53 18.63 -9.66
CA LYS A 209 7.61 18.59 -10.67
C LYS A 209 8.63 17.49 -10.42
N LYS A 210 8.85 17.11 -9.16
CA LYS A 210 9.77 16.02 -8.78
C LYS A 210 9.41 14.67 -9.40
N ALA A 211 8.13 14.46 -9.71
CA ALA A 211 7.64 13.21 -10.28
C ALA A 211 7.32 13.29 -11.78
N LEU A 212 7.49 14.43 -12.39
CA LEU A 212 6.99 14.73 -13.74
C LEU A 212 7.52 13.79 -14.82
N SER A 213 8.76 13.31 -14.70
CA SER A 213 9.36 12.36 -15.65
C SER A 213 8.59 11.03 -15.77
N LYS A 214 7.97 10.59 -14.67
CA LYS A 214 7.21 9.33 -14.61
C LYS A 214 5.79 9.44 -15.18
N LEU A 215 5.31 10.67 -15.44
CA LEU A 215 3.92 10.98 -15.78
C LEU A 215 3.72 11.36 -17.25
N ARG A 216 4.71 11.15 -18.11
CA ARG A 216 4.68 11.63 -19.50
C ARG A 216 3.46 11.15 -20.29
N GLU A 217 3.06 9.90 -20.11
CA GLU A 217 1.93 9.29 -20.81
C GLU A 217 0.56 9.65 -20.22
N THR A 218 0.52 10.15 -18.99
CA THR A 218 -0.74 10.51 -18.30
C THR A 218 -1.15 11.96 -18.51
N ARG A 219 -0.30 12.81 -19.09
CA ARG A 219 -0.55 14.25 -19.26
C ARG A 219 -1.58 14.50 -20.35
N VAL A 220 -2.46 15.46 -20.09
CA VAL A 220 -3.28 16.08 -21.14
C VAL A 220 -2.46 17.13 -21.91
N PRO A 221 -2.91 17.55 -23.13
CA PRO A 221 -1.99 18.13 -24.12
C PRO A 221 -1.42 19.51 -23.77
N LEU A 222 -2.20 20.40 -23.12
CA LEU A 222 -1.79 21.78 -22.92
C LEU A 222 -1.00 21.93 -21.62
N SER A 223 0.22 22.46 -21.68
CA SER A 223 0.98 22.88 -20.51
C SER A 223 0.64 24.33 -20.17
N ILE A 224 0.20 24.57 -18.95
CA ILE A 224 -0.28 25.86 -18.46
C ILE A 224 0.75 26.48 -17.51
N GLN A 225 1.05 27.74 -17.69
CA GLN A 225 1.77 28.56 -16.71
C GLN A 225 0.76 29.40 -15.95
N THR A 226 0.72 29.26 -14.63
CA THR A 226 -0.13 30.08 -13.77
C THR A 226 0.54 31.45 -13.50
N GLU A 227 -0.22 32.40 -12.99
CA GLU A 227 0.32 33.71 -12.58
C GLU A 227 1.23 33.63 -11.34
N ASN A 228 1.15 32.53 -10.58
CA ASN A 228 1.95 32.32 -9.38
C ASN A 228 3.27 31.61 -9.70
N SER A 229 4.36 32.38 -9.74
CA SER A 229 5.70 31.86 -10.03
C SER A 229 6.17 30.80 -9.03
N VAL A 230 5.89 30.98 -7.73
CA VAL A 230 6.25 30.03 -6.67
C VAL A 230 5.52 28.70 -6.85
N PHE A 231 4.25 28.75 -7.23
CA PHE A 231 3.49 27.56 -7.57
C PHE A 231 4.07 26.85 -8.79
N ASN A 232 4.41 27.62 -9.83
CA ASN A 232 5.02 27.09 -11.05
C ASN A 232 6.43 26.50 -10.83
N GLU A 233 7.16 26.89 -9.79
CA GLU A 233 8.44 26.26 -9.42
C GLU A 233 8.25 24.83 -8.91
N ASN A 234 7.21 24.57 -8.15
CA ASN A 234 6.95 23.32 -7.49
C ASN A 234 6.05 22.36 -8.28
N PHE A 235 5.13 22.92 -9.07
CA PHE A 235 4.10 22.18 -9.79
C PHE A 235 4.15 22.42 -11.29
N ALA A 236 3.74 21.41 -12.05
CA ALA A 236 3.42 21.52 -13.45
C ALA A 236 1.92 21.32 -13.65
N VAL A 237 1.32 22.21 -14.42
CA VAL A 237 -0.11 22.19 -14.72
C VAL A 237 -0.31 21.77 -16.17
N PHE A 238 -1.28 20.88 -16.40
CA PHE A 238 -1.72 20.47 -17.73
C PHE A 238 -3.23 20.57 -17.81
N ALA A 239 -3.78 20.95 -18.96
CA ALA A 239 -5.22 21.05 -19.16
C ALA A 239 -5.63 20.60 -20.57
N GLU A 240 -6.87 20.19 -20.74
CA GLU A 240 -7.48 20.01 -22.05
C GLU A 240 -8.01 21.35 -22.59
N ASN A 241 -8.34 22.27 -21.67
CA ASN A 241 -8.76 23.64 -21.97
C ASN A 241 -8.09 24.62 -20.99
N GLU A 242 -7.45 25.65 -21.52
CA GLU A 242 -6.71 26.62 -20.73
C GLU A 242 -7.61 27.45 -19.80
N GLN A 243 -8.79 27.85 -20.26
CA GLN A 243 -9.75 28.62 -19.45
C GLN A 243 -10.15 27.85 -18.19
N ASN A 244 -10.31 26.54 -18.29
CA ASN A 244 -10.64 25.68 -17.18
C ASN A 244 -9.55 25.67 -16.11
N ALA A 245 -8.30 25.68 -16.52
CA ALA A 245 -7.18 25.75 -15.59
C ALA A 245 -7.23 27.05 -14.77
N PHE A 246 -7.47 28.20 -15.39
CA PHE A 246 -7.55 29.49 -14.69
C PHE A 246 -8.78 29.59 -13.79
N TYR A 247 -9.92 29.01 -14.18
CA TYR A 247 -11.11 29.00 -13.32
C TYR A 247 -10.93 28.12 -12.07
N ILE A 248 -10.25 27.00 -12.19
CA ILE A 248 -10.05 26.07 -11.08
C ILE A 248 -8.89 26.53 -10.20
N LEU A 249 -7.76 26.91 -10.79
CA LEU A 249 -6.53 27.19 -10.08
C LEU A 249 -6.45 28.67 -9.66
N THR A 250 -7.42 29.10 -8.85
CA THR A 250 -7.35 30.40 -8.20
C THR A 250 -6.21 30.46 -7.19
N PRO A 251 -5.74 31.64 -6.78
CA PRO A 251 -4.71 31.79 -5.75
C PRO A 251 -4.97 30.94 -4.50
N GLN A 252 -6.21 30.90 -4.03
CA GLN A 252 -6.62 30.13 -2.85
C GLN A 252 -6.51 28.62 -3.06
N VAL A 253 -6.83 28.13 -4.26
CA VAL A 253 -6.67 26.69 -4.60
C VAL A 253 -5.20 26.34 -4.71
N MET A 254 -4.39 27.21 -5.32
CA MET A 254 -2.93 26.98 -5.42
C MET A 254 -2.26 26.97 -4.04
N GLU A 255 -2.64 27.86 -3.13
CA GLU A 255 -2.17 27.87 -1.74
C GLU A 255 -2.55 26.57 -1.03
N GLN A 256 -3.81 26.11 -1.19
CA GLN A 256 -4.25 24.86 -0.57
C GLN A 256 -3.53 23.61 -1.12
N ILE A 257 -3.24 23.59 -2.42
CA ILE A 257 -2.45 22.52 -3.05
C ILE A 257 -1.01 22.54 -2.50
N THR A 258 -0.42 23.72 -2.33
CA THR A 258 0.93 23.88 -1.77
C THR A 258 0.97 23.38 -0.33
N ALA A 259 0.02 23.81 0.52
CA ALA A 259 -0.11 23.36 1.89
C ALA A 259 -0.34 21.85 1.98
N PHE A 260 -1.13 21.27 1.06
CA PHE A 260 -1.32 19.83 0.97
C PHE A 260 -0.01 19.11 0.63
N GLN A 261 0.77 19.61 -0.32
CA GLN A 261 2.09 19.03 -0.67
C GLN A 261 3.07 19.09 0.50
N GLU A 262 3.09 20.18 1.25
CA GLU A 262 3.97 20.36 2.43
C GLU A 262 3.61 19.42 3.58
N ALA A 263 2.30 19.15 3.74
CA ALA A 263 1.81 18.20 4.75
C ALA A 263 2.06 16.73 4.37
N MET A 264 2.36 16.43 3.10
CA MET A 264 2.55 15.07 2.60
C MET A 264 4.04 14.74 2.43
N GLU A 265 4.46 13.56 2.87
CA GLU A 265 5.84 13.08 2.70
C GLU A 265 6.14 12.67 1.23
N GLY A 266 5.10 12.45 0.40
CA GLY A 266 5.20 11.98 -0.98
C GLY A 266 4.93 13.06 -2.03
N ASN A 267 5.02 12.67 -3.30
CA ASN A 267 4.62 13.56 -4.39
C ASN A 267 3.09 13.57 -4.54
N VAL A 268 2.54 14.76 -4.71
CA VAL A 268 1.10 14.99 -4.87
C VAL A 268 0.76 15.09 -6.35
N TYR A 269 -0.33 14.46 -6.73
CA TYR A 269 -0.93 14.50 -8.05
C TYR A 269 -2.42 14.77 -7.92
N LEU A 270 -2.92 15.73 -8.68
CA LEU A 270 -4.33 16.09 -8.69
C LEU A 270 -4.85 16.07 -10.13
N SER A 271 -6.11 15.66 -10.29
CA SER A 271 -6.81 15.74 -11.55
C SER A 271 -8.25 16.17 -11.28
N PHE A 272 -8.63 17.33 -11.79
CA PHE A 272 -10.00 17.83 -11.76
C PHE A 272 -10.68 17.40 -13.05
N SER A 273 -11.86 16.83 -12.94
CA SER A 273 -12.76 16.51 -14.07
C SER A 273 -14.12 17.15 -13.84
N GLU A 274 -15.04 17.02 -14.82
CA GLU A 274 -16.40 17.56 -14.73
C GLU A 274 -17.15 17.22 -13.43
N LYS A 275 -16.91 16.02 -12.88
CA LYS A 275 -17.73 15.47 -11.79
C LYS A 275 -16.92 15.08 -10.57
N SER A 276 -15.60 15.13 -10.66
CA SER A 276 -14.76 14.56 -9.60
C SER A 276 -13.42 15.26 -9.47
N LEU A 277 -12.95 15.34 -8.24
CA LEU A 277 -11.56 15.62 -7.93
C LEU A 277 -10.87 14.29 -7.58
N TYR A 278 -9.81 13.99 -8.30
CA TYR A 278 -8.92 12.88 -8.02
C TYR A 278 -7.65 13.42 -7.37
N VAL A 279 -7.30 12.86 -6.23
CA VAL A 279 -6.09 13.25 -5.49
C VAL A 279 -5.31 12.01 -5.17
N THR A 280 -4.01 12.05 -5.34
CA THR A 280 -3.14 11.00 -4.84
C THR A 280 -1.86 11.57 -4.26
N CYS A 281 -1.30 10.81 -3.35
CA CYS A 281 0.00 11.05 -2.80
C CYS A 281 0.78 9.73 -2.86
N SER A 282 2.00 9.78 -3.42
CA SER A 282 2.89 8.64 -3.35
C SER A 282 3.44 8.54 -1.93
N GLN A 283 3.03 7.53 -1.20
CA GLN A 283 3.47 7.27 0.17
C GLN A 283 4.24 5.95 0.21
N LEU A 284 5.28 5.91 1.04
CA LEU A 284 5.97 4.66 1.37
C LEU A 284 5.15 3.77 2.31
N ARG A 285 4.07 4.32 2.90
CA ARG A 285 3.19 3.59 3.82
C ARG A 285 1.79 3.50 3.25
N ASN A 286 1.23 2.31 3.36
CA ASN A 286 -0.17 2.06 3.12
C ASN A 286 -0.97 2.73 4.24
N PRO A 287 -1.89 3.68 3.97
CA PRO A 287 -2.79 4.21 4.98
C PRO A 287 -3.53 3.08 5.69
N PHE A 288 -3.79 3.27 6.97
CA PHE A 288 -4.36 2.23 7.84
C PHE A 288 -3.50 0.95 7.91
N HIS A 289 -2.18 1.10 7.80
CA HIS A 289 -1.25 -0.01 7.96
C HIS A 289 -1.39 -0.62 9.36
N ILE A 290 -1.43 -1.95 9.40
CA ILE A 290 -1.58 -2.69 10.64
C ILE A 290 -0.22 -3.00 11.23
N TYR A 291 0.01 -2.54 12.45
CA TYR A 291 1.23 -2.81 13.20
C TYR A 291 0.97 -3.93 14.20
N ILE A 292 1.45 -5.12 13.89
CA ILE A 292 1.27 -6.27 14.77
C ILE A 292 2.00 -6.12 16.12
N ASP A 293 3.09 -5.37 16.13
CA ASP A 293 3.92 -5.17 17.32
C ASP A 293 3.42 -4.04 18.24
N ILE A 294 2.45 -3.23 17.78
CA ILE A 294 1.86 -2.12 18.53
C ILE A 294 0.50 -2.52 19.08
N PRO A 295 0.19 -2.28 20.36
CA PRO A 295 -1.13 -2.50 20.94
C PRO A 295 -2.26 -1.84 20.14
N VAL A 296 -3.43 -2.47 20.10
CA VAL A 296 -4.57 -1.99 19.30
C VAL A 296 -4.95 -0.55 19.66
N GLU A 297 -4.99 -0.23 20.96
CA GLU A 297 -5.41 1.10 21.41
C GLU A 297 -4.43 2.21 21.00
N GLU A 298 -3.13 1.91 20.97
CA GLU A 298 -2.11 2.87 20.52
C GLU A 298 -2.18 3.13 19.01
N GLN A 299 -2.84 2.25 18.23
CA GLN A 299 -3.03 2.43 16.79
C GLN A 299 -4.20 3.38 16.47
N ARG A 300 -5.05 3.72 17.44
CA ARG A 300 -6.19 4.62 17.24
C ARG A 300 -5.76 6.01 16.75
N GLN A 301 -4.73 6.58 17.37
CA GLN A 301 -4.19 7.88 16.95
C GLN A 301 -3.65 7.84 15.53
N LYS A 302 -2.94 6.77 15.15
CA LYS A 302 -2.45 6.59 13.78
C LYS A 302 -3.57 6.51 12.75
N ILE A 303 -4.70 5.86 13.08
CA ILE A 303 -5.89 5.85 12.22
C ILE A 303 -6.45 7.26 12.05
N ALA A 304 -6.51 8.05 13.12
CA ALA A 304 -6.95 9.43 13.06
C ALA A 304 -6.00 10.30 12.21
N ASP A 305 -4.69 10.13 12.37
CA ASP A 305 -3.67 10.84 11.60
C ASP A 305 -3.75 10.50 10.11
N ASP A 306 -3.98 9.23 9.76
CA ASP A 306 -4.16 8.79 8.37
C ASP A 306 -5.37 9.45 7.69
N THR A 307 -6.36 9.94 8.47
CA THR A 307 -7.50 10.69 7.91
C THR A 307 -7.20 12.15 7.59
N ALA A 308 -6.09 12.69 8.08
CA ALA A 308 -5.71 14.08 7.79
C ALA A 308 -5.55 14.32 6.28
N ILE A 309 -5.06 13.32 5.55
CA ILE A 309 -4.95 13.38 4.08
C ILE A 309 -6.32 13.56 3.41
N LEU A 310 -7.36 12.87 3.88
CA LEU A 310 -8.71 13.00 3.35
C LEU A 310 -9.29 14.40 3.62
N ARG A 311 -9.07 14.93 4.82
CA ARG A 311 -9.52 16.29 5.18
C ARG A 311 -8.81 17.34 4.35
N SER A 312 -7.49 17.28 4.26
CA SER A 312 -6.72 18.25 3.47
C SER A 312 -7.06 18.19 1.98
N ALA A 313 -7.27 17.00 1.43
CA ALA A 313 -7.71 16.84 0.04
C ALA A 313 -9.13 17.38 -0.19
N LYS A 314 -10.04 17.21 0.78
CA LYS A 314 -11.40 17.80 0.72
C LYS A 314 -11.35 19.33 0.70
N GLU A 315 -10.43 19.97 1.44
CA GLU A 315 -10.31 21.42 1.44
C GLU A 315 -9.95 21.98 0.04
N ILE A 316 -9.11 21.26 -0.72
CA ILE A 316 -8.83 21.62 -2.12
C ILE A 316 -10.11 21.63 -2.93
N LEU A 317 -10.96 20.60 -2.76
CA LEU A 317 -12.26 20.52 -3.44
C LEU A 317 -13.17 21.71 -3.08
N ILE A 318 -13.29 22.03 -1.79
CA ILE A 318 -14.15 23.12 -1.32
C ILE A 318 -13.71 24.46 -1.93
N ARG A 319 -12.41 24.74 -1.94
CA ARG A 319 -11.85 25.96 -2.54
C ARG A 319 -12.11 26.02 -4.05
N ALA A 320 -11.87 24.91 -4.76
CA ALA A 320 -12.16 24.84 -6.19
C ALA A 320 -13.64 25.07 -6.52
N ARG A 321 -14.58 24.62 -5.66
CA ARG A 321 -16.02 24.85 -5.82
C ARG A 321 -16.44 26.30 -5.59
N GLN A 322 -15.82 26.99 -4.63
CA GLN A 322 -16.10 28.38 -4.33
C GLN A 322 -15.67 29.33 -5.45
N SER A 323 -14.67 28.90 -6.22
CA SER A 323 -14.08 29.69 -7.31
C SER A 323 -14.84 29.55 -8.63
N SER A 324 -15.75 28.58 -8.76
CA SER A 324 -16.54 28.41 -9.99
C SER A 324 -17.59 29.52 -10.12
N PRO A 325 -17.73 30.21 -11.26
CA PRO A 325 -18.77 31.22 -11.48
C PRO A 325 -20.16 30.59 -11.32
N LYS A 326 -21.07 31.36 -10.73
CA LYS A 326 -22.49 30.97 -10.54
C LYS A 326 -23.21 30.86 -11.87
#